data_4cdedabd9b3bc9ceabb0401d3f96d84b
#
_entry.id   4cdedabd9b3bc9ceabb0401d3f96d84b
#
_cell.length_a   1.000
_cell.length_b   1.000
_cell.length_c   1.000
_cell.angle_alpha   90.00
_cell.angle_beta   90.00
_cell.angle_gamma   90.00
#
_symmetry.space_group_name_H-M   'P 1'
#
loop_
_entity.id
_entity.type
_entity.pdbx_description
1 polymer ?
#
loop_
_entity_poly.entity_id
_entity_poly.type
_entity_poly.pdbx_seq_one_letter_code
_entity_poly.pdbx_strand_id
1 'polypeptide(L)'
;MTGQSERVKAIVLRRTNYAEADRVLQLLTPKGRRSVIAKGVRRERSKLAGGIELFAICDVVIRSGRGDLGLLTSARLSAFYRHILEDYDRMQFAYSAMKLVSAASENIDEPEWYYALSQVLEQLNNPAINQKLIETWFYLQYASLLGDELNLRTDVTTAALLPDKKYMYDNAEKGLRLAEQGDLGADAIKLLRLIQAKPLANVAQIGGITEVINDCWLTARQHAAV
;
A
#
# COMPACT_ATOMS: atom_id res chain seq x y z
N MET A 1 -18.19 18.21 -28.59
CA MET A 1 -18.25 16.97 -27.81
C MET A 1 -17.80 17.30 -26.39
N THR A 2 -18.74 17.39 -25.46
CA THR A 2 -18.47 17.60 -24.03
C THR A 2 -17.88 16.30 -23.48
N GLY A 3 -16.56 16.27 -23.22
CA GLY A 3 -15.90 15.12 -22.63
C GLY A 3 -16.57 14.77 -21.31
N GLN A 4 -16.82 13.49 -21.08
CA GLN A 4 -17.40 12.97 -19.84
C GLN A 4 -16.47 13.35 -18.66
N SER A 5 -17.06 13.93 -17.61
CA SER A 5 -16.34 14.27 -16.38
C SER A 5 -16.66 13.24 -15.32
N GLU A 6 -15.65 12.77 -14.62
CA GLU A 6 -15.75 11.81 -13.54
C GLU A 6 -15.25 12.44 -12.24
N ARG A 7 -16.02 12.29 -11.16
CA ARG A 7 -15.57 12.60 -9.79
C ARG A 7 -15.21 11.31 -9.07
N VAL A 8 -13.99 11.26 -8.52
CA VAL A 8 -13.47 10.06 -7.86
C VAL A 8 -12.48 10.45 -6.76
N LYS A 9 -12.34 9.60 -5.74
CA LYS A 9 -11.24 9.68 -4.76
C LYS A 9 -9.96 9.17 -5.41
N ALA A 10 -8.84 9.79 -5.09
CA ALA A 10 -7.55 9.43 -5.65
C ALA A 10 -6.42 9.57 -4.63
N ILE A 11 -5.40 8.74 -4.79
CA ILE A 11 -4.07 8.90 -4.19
C ILE A 11 -3.12 9.34 -5.29
N VAL A 12 -2.32 10.37 -5.05
CA VAL A 12 -1.30 10.81 -6.00
C VAL A 12 -0.07 9.93 -5.84
N LEU A 13 0.17 9.03 -6.79
CA LEU A 13 1.34 8.14 -6.78
C LEU A 13 2.61 8.87 -7.24
N ARG A 14 2.49 9.75 -8.25
CA ARG A 14 3.63 10.46 -8.83
C ARG A 14 3.21 11.81 -9.36
N ARG A 15 4.13 12.79 -9.21
CA ARG A 15 4.01 14.14 -9.79
C ARG A 15 5.22 14.40 -10.67
N THR A 16 5.01 14.68 -11.95
CA THR A 16 6.06 15.00 -12.90
C THR A 16 5.82 16.40 -13.47
N ASN A 17 6.79 17.30 -13.36
CA ASN A 17 6.70 18.63 -13.96
C ASN A 17 6.62 18.49 -15.49
N TYR A 18 5.70 19.23 -16.10
CA TYR A 18 5.47 19.22 -17.54
C TYR A 18 5.31 20.67 -18.02
N ALA A 19 5.99 21.02 -19.11
CA ALA A 19 6.03 22.37 -19.61
C ALA A 19 6.36 23.41 -18.50
N GLU A 20 5.96 24.66 -18.67
CA GLU A 20 6.33 25.76 -17.80
C GLU A 20 5.59 25.75 -16.46
N ALA A 21 4.31 25.44 -16.46
CA ALA A 21 3.44 25.55 -15.27
C ALA A 21 2.56 24.34 -14.99
N ASP A 22 2.64 23.29 -15.80
CA ASP A 22 1.79 22.11 -15.71
C ASP A 22 2.48 20.97 -14.95
N ARG A 23 1.70 19.98 -14.54
CA ARG A 23 2.18 18.68 -14.02
C ARG A 23 1.38 17.55 -14.64
N VAL A 24 2.06 16.45 -14.95
CA VAL A 24 1.41 15.16 -15.17
C VAL A 24 1.41 14.41 -13.85
N LEU A 25 0.24 13.91 -13.47
CA LEU A 25 0.02 13.13 -12.27
C LEU A 25 -0.34 11.69 -12.63
N GLN A 26 0.22 10.76 -11.89
CA GLN A 26 -0.27 9.39 -11.85
C GLN A 26 -1.13 9.26 -10.59
N LEU A 27 -2.38 8.94 -10.79
CA LEU A 27 -3.39 8.78 -9.75
C LEU A 27 -3.78 7.31 -9.62
N LEU A 28 -3.92 6.85 -8.38
CA LEU A 28 -4.58 5.59 -8.06
C LEU A 28 -5.99 5.90 -7.55
N THR A 29 -6.98 5.26 -8.15
CA THR A 29 -8.39 5.44 -7.81
C THR A 29 -9.05 4.08 -7.55
N PRO A 30 -10.23 4.02 -6.91
CA PRO A 30 -11.01 2.77 -6.81
C PRO A 30 -11.43 2.18 -8.16
N LYS A 31 -11.21 2.90 -9.26
CA LYS A 31 -11.48 2.46 -10.63
C LYS A 31 -10.18 2.27 -11.43
N GLY A 32 -9.08 1.98 -10.74
CA GLY A 32 -7.76 1.77 -11.30
C GLY A 32 -6.92 3.03 -11.49
N ARG A 33 -5.79 2.88 -12.16
CA ARG A 33 -4.86 3.98 -12.44
C ARG A 33 -5.41 4.97 -13.44
N ARG A 34 -5.03 6.24 -13.25
CA ARG A 34 -5.34 7.33 -14.20
C ARG A 34 -4.14 8.24 -14.35
N SER A 35 -3.77 8.53 -15.59
CA SER A 35 -2.82 9.59 -15.92
C SER A 35 -3.57 10.86 -16.26
N VAL A 36 -3.22 11.97 -15.61
CA VAL A 36 -3.91 13.24 -15.83
C VAL A 36 -2.92 14.40 -15.92
N ILE A 37 -3.26 15.39 -16.73
CA ILE A 37 -2.55 16.67 -16.76
C ILE A 37 -3.29 17.69 -15.88
N ALA A 38 -2.54 18.30 -14.97
CA ALA A 38 -2.97 19.42 -14.11
C ALA A 38 -2.39 20.72 -14.69
N LYS A 39 -3.19 21.43 -15.49
CA LYS A 39 -2.76 22.65 -16.19
C LYS A 39 -2.61 23.82 -15.22
N GLY A 40 -1.53 24.55 -15.36
CA GLY A 40 -1.23 25.75 -14.57
C GLY A 40 -1.06 25.48 -13.07
N VAL A 41 -0.86 24.24 -12.65
CA VAL A 41 -0.84 23.84 -11.24
C VAL A 41 0.35 24.42 -10.48
N ARG A 42 1.43 24.78 -11.19
CA ARG A 42 2.63 25.39 -10.60
C ARG A 42 2.58 26.92 -10.52
N ARG A 43 1.50 27.53 -11.03
CA ARG A 43 1.28 28.97 -10.86
C ARG A 43 0.92 29.29 -9.42
N GLU A 44 1.37 30.42 -8.93
CA GLU A 44 1.21 30.85 -7.53
C GLU A 44 -0.24 30.88 -7.04
N ARG A 45 -1.20 31.22 -7.91
CA ARG A 45 -2.64 31.28 -7.59
C ARG A 45 -3.43 30.06 -8.09
N SER A 46 -2.75 28.91 -8.24
CA SER A 46 -3.43 27.70 -8.72
C SER A 46 -4.40 27.13 -7.67
N LYS A 47 -5.66 26.97 -8.06
CA LYS A 47 -6.70 26.30 -7.23
C LYS A 47 -6.51 24.78 -7.16
N LEU A 48 -5.66 24.19 -7.99
CA LEU A 48 -5.39 22.75 -8.01
C LEU A 48 -4.22 22.36 -7.09
N ALA A 49 -3.31 23.29 -6.82
CA ALA A 49 -2.04 22.99 -6.14
C ALA A 49 -2.23 22.32 -4.77
N GLY A 50 -3.11 22.86 -3.93
CA GLY A 50 -3.39 22.31 -2.61
C GLY A 50 -4.20 21.02 -2.57
N GLY A 51 -4.68 20.53 -3.73
CA GLY A 51 -5.49 19.30 -3.82
C GLY A 51 -4.76 18.10 -4.40
N ILE A 52 -3.42 18.18 -4.63
CA ILE A 52 -2.63 17.12 -5.26
C ILE A 52 -1.39 16.74 -4.44
N GLU A 53 -1.53 16.75 -3.12
CA GLU A 53 -0.41 16.40 -2.24
C GLU A 53 -0.15 14.89 -2.22
N LEU A 54 1.13 14.52 -1.97
CA LEU A 54 1.49 13.14 -1.66
C LEU A 54 1.03 12.81 -0.23
N PHE A 55 0.88 11.53 0.07
CA PHE A 55 0.38 11.05 1.37
C PHE A 55 -0.98 11.66 1.74
N ALA A 56 -1.87 11.71 0.75
CA ALA A 56 -3.21 12.28 0.91
C ALA A 56 -4.25 11.48 0.13
N ILE A 57 -5.48 11.54 0.59
CA ILE A 57 -6.66 11.20 -0.21
C ILE A 57 -7.23 12.49 -0.77
N CYS A 58 -7.40 12.53 -2.08
CA CYS A 58 -7.90 13.69 -2.82
C CYS A 58 -9.25 13.38 -3.48
N ASP A 59 -10.20 14.30 -3.40
CA ASP A 59 -11.38 14.28 -4.26
C ASP A 59 -11.04 15.03 -5.55
N VAL A 60 -11.06 14.31 -6.66
CA VAL A 60 -10.68 14.86 -7.97
C VAL A 60 -11.82 14.80 -8.98
N VAL A 61 -11.82 15.74 -9.90
CA VAL A 61 -12.68 15.71 -11.10
C VAL A 61 -11.78 15.61 -12.33
N ILE A 62 -11.93 14.51 -13.05
CA ILE A 62 -11.17 14.19 -14.25
C ILE A 62 -12.11 14.30 -15.44
N ARG A 63 -11.74 15.08 -16.45
CA ARG A 63 -12.40 15.11 -17.74
C ARG A 63 -11.61 14.27 -18.72
N SER A 64 -12.31 13.43 -19.50
CA SER A 64 -11.70 12.63 -20.55
C SER A 64 -10.94 13.52 -21.53
N GLY A 65 -9.69 13.15 -21.82
CA GLY A 65 -8.82 13.82 -22.77
C GLY A 65 -8.78 13.08 -24.11
N ARG A 66 -7.78 13.39 -24.93
CA ARG A 66 -7.44 12.60 -26.11
C ARG A 66 -6.48 11.49 -25.70
N GLY A 67 -6.82 10.24 -26.00
CA GLY A 67 -6.07 9.06 -25.54
C GLY A 67 -6.21 8.86 -24.02
N ASP A 68 -5.18 8.29 -23.40
CA ASP A 68 -5.18 7.88 -21.99
C ASP A 68 -4.90 9.01 -21.00
N LEU A 69 -4.58 10.21 -21.46
CA LEU A 69 -4.26 11.36 -20.62
C LEU A 69 -5.52 12.21 -20.36
N GLY A 70 -6.06 12.12 -19.14
CA GLY A 70 -7.18 12.94 -18.69
C GLY A 70 -6.75 14.38 -18.35
N LEU A 71 -7.74 15.28 -18.22
CA LEU A 71 -7.55 16.64 -17.73
C LEU A 71 -8.09 16.75 -16.31
N LEU A 72 -7.23 17.08 -15.35
CA LEU A 72 -7.65 17.39 -13.99
C LEU A 72 -8.30 18.77 -13.96
N THR A 73 -9.57 18.83 -13.62
CA THR A 73 -10.35 20.08 -13.61
C THR A 73 -10.64 20.58 -12.20
N SER A 74 -10.62 19.68 -11.20
CA SER A 74 -10.76 20.02 -9.78
C SER A 74 -9.97 19.04 -8.93
N ALA A 75 -9.40 19.53 -7.84
CA ALA A 75 -8.75 18.71 -6.82
C ALA A 75 -8.94 19.36 -5.46
N ARG A 76 -9.32 18.56 -4.46
CA ARG A 76 -9.47 18.97 -3.06
C ARG A 76 -8.90 17.87 -2.17
N LEU A 77 -8.16 18.24 -1.12
CA LEU A 77 -7.79 17.29 -0.07
C LEU A 77 -9.03 16.80 0.68
N SER A 78 -9.16 15.49 0.79
CA SER A 78 -10.15 14.80 1.64
C SER A 78 -9.52 14.40 2.97
N ALA A 79 -8.29 13.88 2.93
CA ALA A 79 -7.45 13.62 4.09
C ALA A 79 -5.99 13.90 3.75
N PHE A 80 -5.24 14.46 4.69
CA PHE A 80 -3.79 14.68 4.55
C PHE A 80 -3.05 14.06 5.74
N TYR A 81 -2.17 13.15 5.48
CA TYR A 81 -1.47 12.33 6.46
C TYR A 81 -0.11 12.95 6.81
N ARG A 82 -0.15 14.15 7.42
CA ARG A 82 1.03 14.99 7.66
C ARG A 82 2.07 14.36 8.58
N HIS A 83 1.64 13.52 9.56
CA HIS A 83 2.56 12.90 10.52
C HIS A 83 3.51 11.90 9.85
N ILE A 84 3.18 11.41 8.66
CA ILE A 84 4.12 10.62 7.84
C ILE A 84 5.38 11.44 7.51
N LEU A 85 5.25 12.76 7.30
CA LEU A 85 6.37 13.65 6.97
C LEU A 85 7.24 14.00 8.18
N GLU A 86 6.77 13.74 9.39
CA GLU A 86 7.45 14.04 10.66
C GLU A 86 8.38 12.88 11.10
N ASP A 87 8.26 11.70 10.46
CA ASP A 87 9.03 10.49 10.77
C ASP A 87 9.68 9.95 9.48
N TYR A 88 11.01 9.89 9.47
CA TYR A 88 11.78 9.48 8.30
C TYR A 88 11.47 8.05 7.86
N ASP A 89 11.39 7.11 8.79
CA ASP A 89 11.17 5.69 8.47
C ASP A 89 9.76 5.46 7.92
N ARG A 90 8.75 6.11 8.51
CA ARG A 90 7.37 6.09 7.99
C ARG A 90 7.26 6.70 6.61
N MET A 91 7.94 7.82 6.38
CA MET A 91 7.98 8.47 5.08
C MET A 91 8.64 7.57 4.02
N GLN A 92 9.77 6.95 4.34
CA GLN A 92 10.47 6.04 3.45
C GLN A 92 9.59 4.82 3.09
N PHE A 93 8.92 4.25 4.09
CA PHE A 93 8.02 3.13 3.83
C PHE A 93 6.82 3.55 2.99
N ALA A 94 6.21 4.71 3.26
CA ALA A 94 5.10 5.24 2.45
C ALA A 94 5.50 5.40 0.97
N TYR A 95 6.68 5.95 0.69
CA TYR A 95 7.22 6.02 -0.68
C TYR A 95 7.43 4.64 -1.30
N SER A 96 7.97 3.69 -0.53
CA SER A 96 8.17 2.31 -0.99
C SER A 96 6.85 1.63 -1.34
N ALA A 97 5.85 1.73 -0.48
CA ALA A 97 4.52 1.19 -0.72
C ALA A 97 3.86 1.83 -1.97
N MET A 98 3.94 3.15 -2.11
CA MET A 98 3.44 3.85 -3.29
C MET A 98 4.14 3.39 -4.58
N LYS A 99 5.45 3.17 -4.54
CA LYS A 99 6.25 2.68 -5.68
C LYS A 99 5.84 1.26 -6.07
N LEU A 100 5.71 0.36 -5.10
CA LEU A 100 5.29 -1.03 -5.32
C LEU A 100 3.89 -1.10 -5.92
N VAL A 101 2.93 -0.39 -5.32
CA VAL A 101 1.56 -0.31 -5.84
C VAL A 101 1.53 0.35 -7.22
N SER A 102 2.34 1.36 -7.47
CA SER A 102 2.44 1.99 -8.79
C SER A 102 2.90 1.01 -9.86
N ALA A 103 3.87 0.15 -9.57
CA ALA A 103 4.34 -0.86 -10.50
C ALA A 103 3.31 -1.98 -10.72
N ALA A 104 2.74 -2.53 -9.64
CA ALA A 104 1.77 -3.62 -9.70
C ALA A 104 0.48 -3.20 -10.43
N SER A 105 -0.04 -2.01 -10.14
CA SER A 105 -1.28 -1.49 -10.74
C SER A 105 -1.14 -1.03 -12.20
N GLU A 106 0.02 -1.19 -12.83
CA GLU A 106 0.16 -0.97 -14.27
C GLU A 106 -0.56 -2.01 -15.11
N ASN A 107 -0.55 -3.25 -14.65
CA ASN A 107 -1.06 -4.40 -15.39
C ASN A 107 -2.29 -5.03 -14.71
N ILE A 108 -2.58 -4.65 -13.47
CA ILE A 108 -3.66 -5.22 -12.66
C ILE A 108 -4.53 -4.06 -12.17
N ASP A 109 -5.65 -3.84 -12.85
CA ASP A 109 -6.58 -2.72 -12.59
C ASP A 109 -7.64 -3.12 -11.54
N GLU A 110 -7.18 -3.45 -10.33
CA GLU A 110 -8.00 -3.89 -9.22
C GLU A 110 -8.21 -2.76 -8.20
N PRO A 111 -9.45 -2.51 -7.74
CA PRO A 111 -9.74 -1.48 -6.74
C PRO A 111 -9.06 -1.73 -5.39
N GLU A 112 -8.70 -2.96 -5.10
CA GLU A 112 -8.02 -3.40 -3.88
C GLU A 112 -6.68 -2.67 -3.68
N TRP A 113 -5.95 -2.33 -4.75
CA TRP A 113 -4.72 -1.53 -4.67
C TRP A 113 -4.96 -0.16 -4.02
N TYR A 114 -6.07 0.49 -4.38
CA TYR A 114 -6.44 1.78 -3.78
C TYR A 114 -6.75 1.61 -2.29
N TYR A 115 -7.54 0.60 -1.94
CA TYR A 115 -7.94 0.37 -0.55
C TYR A 115 -6.76 -0.05 0.32
N ALA A 116 -5.87 -0.91 -0.18
CA ALA A 116 -4.66 -1.31 0.55
C ALA A 116 -3.76 -0.12 0.83
N LEU A 117 -3.44 0.68 -0.20
CA LEU A 117 -2.58 1.85 -0.02
C LEU A 117 -3.23 2.92 0.87
N SER A 118 -4.55 3.12 0.75
CA SER A 118 -5.30 4.05 1.60
C SER A 118 -5.19 3.69 3.09
N GLN A 119 -5.38 2.41 3.44
CA GLN A 119 -5.22 1.92 4.81
C GLN A 119 -3.80 2.10 5.34
N VAL A 120 -2.80 1.79 4.50
CA VAL A 120 -1.39 1.98 4.88
C VAL A 120 -1.10 3.44 5.21
N LEU A 121 -1.47 4.37 4.35
CA LEU A 121 -1.23 5.81 4.59
C LEU A 121 -1.96 6.31 5.84
N GLU A 122 -3.20 5.87 6.06
CA GLU A 122 -3.97 6.23 7.25
C GLU A 122 -3.30 5.74 8.54
N GLN A 123 -2.88 4.46 8.58
CA GLN A 123 -2.29 3.89 9.80
C GLN A 123 -0.85 4.40 10.02
N LEU A 124 -0.08 4.66 8.97
CA LEU A 124 1.23 5.32 9.09
C LEU A 124 1.14 6.72 9.69
N ASN A 125 0.03 7.43 9.51
CA ASN A 125 -0.21 8.74 10.09
C ASN A 125 -0.38 8.71 11.63
N ASN A 126 -0.61 7.54 12.22
CA ASN A 126 -0.73 7.40 13.67
C ASN A 126 0.60 6.89 14.27
N PRO A 127 1.37 7.74 14.96
CA PRO A 127 2.68 7.36 15.52
C PRO A 127 2.59 6.29 16.62
N ALA A 128 1.42 6.08 17.22
CA ALA A 128 1.23 5.05 18.26
C ALA A 128 1.19 3.62 17.69
N ILE A 129 0.96 3.45 16.39
CA ILE A 129 0.89 2.14 15.76
C ILE A 129 2.30 1.66 15.40
N ASN A 130 2.60 0.40 15.74
CA ASN A 130 3.86 -0.22 15.40
C ASN A 130 4.04 -0.28 13.87
N GLN A 131 5.09 0.34 13.35
CA GLN A 131 5.35 0.43 11.92
C GLN A 131 5.56 -0.94 11.27
N LYS A 132 6.30 -1.86 11.93
CA LYS A 132 6.51 -3.22 11.39
C LYS A 132 5.19 -3.98 11.22
N LEU A 133 4.18 -3.70 12.05
CA LEU A 133 2.85 -4.28 11.88
C LEU A 133 2.17 -3.79 10.60
N ILE A 134 2.27 -2.48 10.30
CA ILE A 134 1.74 -1.89 9.07
C ILE A 134 2.46 -2.47 7.85
N GLU A 135 3.79 -2.57 7.92
CA GLU A 135 4.63 -3.14 6.86
C GLU A 135 4.31 -4.61 6.61
N THR A 136 4.19 -5.41 7.69
CA THR A 136 3.82 -6.83 7.60
C THR A 136 2.49 -7.01 6.90
N TRP A 137 1.48 -6.23 7.33
CA TRP A 137 0.17 -6.25 6.70
C TRP A 137 0.25 -5.89 5.21
N PHE A 138 0.96 -4.83 4.89
CA PHE A 138 1.11 -4.39 3.50
C PHE A 138 1.78 -5.46 2.62
N TYR A 139 2.88 -6.06 3.08
CA TYR A 139 3.59 -7.08 2.30
C TYR A 139 2.74 -8.32 2.06
N LEU A 140 1.97 -8.78 3.05
CA LEU A 140 1.06 -9.91 2.87
C LEU A 140 -0.09 -9.58 1.90
N GLN A 141 -0.68 -8.39 2.00
CA GLN A 141 -1.71 -7.95 1.06
C GLN A 141 -1.14 -7.75 -0.35
N TYR A 142 0.06 -7.18 -0.47
CA TYR A 142 0.73 -6.97 -1.74
C TYR A 142 0.99 -8.30 -2.46
N ALA A 143 1.54 -9.29 -1.78
CA ALA A 143 1.77 -10.62 -2.33
C ALA A 143 0.44 -11.30 -2.72
N SER A 144 -0.57 -11.23 -1.86
CA SER A 144 -1.91 -11.79 -2.13
C SER A 144 -2.57 -11.16 -3.37
N LEU A 145 -2.47 -9.84 -3.54
CA LEU A 145 -3.02 -9.15 -4.72
C LEU A 145 -2.25 -9.48 -6.02
N LEU A 146 -1.01 -9.94 -5.91
CA LEU A 146 -0.24 -10.49 -7.03
C LEU A 146 -0.55 -11.97 -7.29
N GLY A 147 -1.43 -12.60 -6.50
CA GLY A 147 -1.78 -14.01 -6.61
C GLY A 147 -0.83 -14.96 -5.88
N ASP A 148 0.04 -14.44 -5.03
CA ASP A 148 1.05 -15.19 -4.27
C ASP A 148 0.74 -15.09 -2.76
N GLU A 149 -0.41 -15.62 -2.35
CA GLU A 149 -0.84 -15.60 -0.94
C GLU A 149 0.01 -16.56 -0.09
N LEU A 150 0.60 -16.07 1.02
CA LEU A 150 1.39 -16.90 1.92
C LEU A 150 0.53 -18.01 2.55
N ASN A 151 0.93 -19.27 2.32
CA ASN A 151 0.27 -20.41 2.95
C ASN A 151 0.70 -20.55 4.42
N LEU A 152 -0.24 -20.29 5.31
CA LEU A 152 -0.06 -20.39 6.76
C LEU A 152 -0.79 -21.61 7.37
N ARG A 153 -1.24 -22.57 6.54
CA ARG A 153 -1.95 -23.78 6.99
C ARG A 153 -1.08 -25.02 6.95
N THR A 154 -0.27 -25.13 5.91
CA THR A 154 0.65 -26.24 5.69
C THR A 154 2.07 -25.73 5.47
N ASP A 155 3.04 -26.57 5.69
CA ASP A 155 4.41 -26.32 5.32
C ASP A 155 4.67 -26.65 3.82
N VAL A 156 5.89 -26.44 3.34
CA VAL A 156 6.32 -26.71 1.95
C VAL A 156 6.20 -28.18 1.55
N THR A 157 6.06 -29.09 2.51
CA THR A 157 5.81 -30.53 2.25
C THR A 157 4.33 -30.89 2.27
N THR A 158 3.44 -29.89 2.40
CA THR A 158 1.98 -30.02 2.56
C THR A 158 1.53 -30.58 3.91
N ALA A 159 2.42 -30.76 4.88
CA ALA A 159 2.09 -31.16 6.24
C ALA A 159 1.47 -29.99 7.01
N ALA A 160 0.44 -30.25 7.83
CA ALA A 160 -0.19 -29.22 8.64
C ALA A 160 0.79 -28.62 9.64
N LEU A 161 0.74 -27.29 9.81
CA LEU A 161 1.57 -26.60 10.80
C LEU A 161 1.12 -26.96 12.23
N LEU A 162 2.07 -27.44 13.03
CA LEU A 162 1.84 -27.90 14.41
C LEU A 162 2.24 -26.79 15.40
N PRO A 163 1.47 -26.58 16.49
CA PRO A 163 1.71 -25.49 17.44
C PRO A 163 2.95 -25.69 18.32
N ASP A 164 3.43 -26.93 18.46
CA ASP A 164 4.64 -27.28 19.23
C ASP A 164 5.93 -27.26 18.40
N LYS A 165 5.82 -26.95 17.11
CA LYS A 165 6.94 -26.91 16.19
C LYS A 165 7.33 -25.48 15.82
N LYS A 166 8.57 -25.33 15.35
CA LYS A 166 9.10 -24.10 14.81
C LYS A 166 9.32 -24.23 13.29
N TYR A 167 9.22 -23.12 12.62
CA TYR A 167 9.35 -23.03 11.17
C TYR A 167 10.27 -21.87 10.78
N MET A 168 10.82 -21.94 9.58
CA MET A 168 11.53 -20.86 8.91
C MET A 168 10.89 -20.60 7.53
N TYR A 169 11.04 -19.41 7.02
CA TYR A 169 10.59 -19.12 5.66
C TYR A 169 11.59 -19.69 4.65
N ASP A 170 11.08 -20.42 3.68
CA ASP A 170 11.84 -20.98 2.56
C ASP A 170 11.60 -20.14 1.30
N ASN A 171 12.64 -19.40 0.87
CA ASN A 171 12.55 -18.52 -0.30
C ASN A 171 12.37 -19.28 -1.63
N ALA A 172 12.88 -20.51 -1.74
CA ALA A 172 12.79 -21.30 -2.97
C ALA A 172 11.37 -21.83 -3.18
N GLU A 173 10.77 -22.35 -2.10
CA GLU A 173 9.42 -22.92 -2.12
C GLU A 173 8.33 -21.88 -1.77
N LYS A 174 8.72 -20.66 -1.43
CA LYS A 174 7.82 -19.56 -1.02
C LYS A 174 6.82 -19.95 0.08
N GLY A 175 7.29 -20.68 1.08
CA GLY A 175 6.46 -21.22 2.14
C GLY A 175 7.20 -21.44 3.44
N LEU A 176 6.53 -22.04 4.42
CA LEU A 176 7.11 -22.36 5.70
C LEU A 176 7.72 -23.77 5.68
N ARG A 177 8.95 -23.91 6.13
CA ARG A 177 9.65 -25.19 6.32
C ARG A 177 9.85 -25.49 7.78
N LEU A 178 9.59 -26.73 8.19
CA LEU A 178 9.89 -27.20 9.55
C LEU A 178 11.39 -27.06 9.86
N ALA A 179 11.71 -26.41 10.97
CA ALA A 179 13.10 -26.19 11.40
C ALA A 179 13.18 -26.14 12.94
N GLU A 180 14.07 -26.92 13.55
CA GLU A 180 14.23 -26.96 15.02
C GLU A 180 14.60 -25.60 15.61
N GLN A 181 15.42 -24.81 14.90
CA GLN A 181 15.86 -23.47 15.28
C GLN A 181 15.15 -22.38 14.45
N GLY A 182 13.94 -22.67 13.97
CA GLY A 182 13.15 -21.70 13.22
C GLY A 182 12.67 -20.53 14.08
N ASP A 183 12.53 -19.36 13.47
CA ASP A 183 12.09 -18.12 14.12
C ASP A 183 10.56 -18.04 14.29
N LEU A 184 9.82 -18.83 13.50
CA LEU A 184 8.36 -18.81 13.48
C LEU A 184 7.76 -19.89 14.37
N GLY A 185 7.45 -19.54 15.60
CA GLY A 185 6.66 -20.38 16.52
C GLY A 185 5.15 -20.14 16.39
N ALA A 186 4.37 -20.79 17.24
CA ALA A 186 2.91 -20.74 17.21
C ALA A 186 2.34 -19.31 17.25
N ASP A 187 2.90 -18.43 18.05
CA ASP A 187 2.36 -17.07 18.23
C ASP A 187 2.67 -16.18 17.04
N ALA A 188 3.85 -16.33 16.42
CA ALA A 188 4.17 -15.66 15.16
C ALA A 188 3.22 -16.11 14.02
N ILE A 189 2.97 -17.43 13.89
CA ILE A 189 2.05 -17.97 12.87
C ILE A 189 0.60 -17.52 13.13
N LYS A 190 0.14 -17.49 14.40
CA LYS A 190 -1.18 -16.95 14.75
C LYS A 190 -1.31 -15.48 14.37
N LEU A 191 -0.26 -14.68 14.66
CA LEU A 191 -0.23 -13.26 14.32
C LEU A 191 -0.27 -13.06 12.80
N LEU A 192 0.56 -13.79 12.03
CA LEU A 192 0.54 -13.74 10.56
C LEU A 192 -0.85 -14.07 9.99
N ARG A 193 -1.51 -15.14 10.49
CA ARG A 193 -2.88 -15.50 10.09
C ARG A 193 -3.88 -14.38 10.38
N LEU A 194 -3.76 -13.73 11.53
CA LEU A 194 -4.65 -12.64 11.92
C LEU A 194 -4.42 -11.40 11.04
N ILE A 195 -3.15 -11.06 10.78
CA ILE A 195 -2.76 -9.95 9.90
C ILE A 195 -3.27 -10.19 8.47
N GLN A 196 -3.13 -11.40 7.95
CA GLN A 196 -3.59 -11.76 6.60
C GLN A 196 -5.13 -11.68 6.45
N ALA A 197 -5.85 -12.09 7.50
CA ALA A 197 -7.31 -12.24 7.45
C ALA A 197 -8.10 -10.97 7.79
N LYS A 198 -7.49 -9.93 8.35
CA LYS A 198 -8.19 -8.77 8.88
C LYS A 198 -7.73 -7.45 8.25
N PRO A 199 -8.64 -6.46 8.13
CA PRO A 199 -8.26 -5.10 7.74
C PRO A 199 -7.21 -4.52 8.69
N LEU A 200 -6.31 -3.67 8.15
CA LEU A 200 -5.20 -3.10 8.91
C LEU A 200 -5.67 -2.32 10.16
N ALA A 201 -6.79 -1.59 10.05
CA ALA A 201 -7.36 -0.85 11.18
C ALA A 201 -7.71 -1.75 12.38
N ASN A 202 -8.11 -3.00 12.14
CA ASN A 202 -8.40 -3.98 13.18
C ASN A 202 -7.12 -4.58 13.76
N VAL A 203 -6.16 -4.87 12.89
CA VAL A 203 -4.84 -5.42 13.29
C VAL A 203 -4.06 -4.39 14.11
N ALA A 204 -4.16 -3.12 13.78
CA ALA A 204 -3.51 -2.02 14.48
C ALA A 204 -3.88 -1.89 15.97
N GLN A 205 -5.00 -2.51 16.39
CA GLN A 205 -5.44 -2.54 17.78
C GLN A 205 -4.84 -3.68 18.60
N ILE A 206 -4.05 -4.58 18.01
CA ILE A 206 -3.49 -5.74 18.69
C ILE A 206 -2.33 -5.30 19.57
N GLY A 207 -2.43 -5.61 20.87
CA GLY A 207 -1.35 -5.45 21.83
C GLY A 207 -0.47 -6.70 21.96
N GLY A 208 0.67 -6.57 22.67
CA GLY A 208 1.52 -7.71 23.03
C GLY A 208 2.28 -8.38 21.87
N ILE A 209 2.40 -7.72 20.71
CA ILE A 209 3.02 -8.28 19.51
C ILE A 209 4.55 -8.09 19.43
N THR A 210 5.12 -7.35 20.39
CA THR A 210 6.52 -6.86 20.35
C THR A 210 7.54 -7.96 20.17
N GLU A 211 7.31 -9.12 20.76
CA GLU A 211 8.25 -10.24 20.75
C GLU A 211 8.29 -10.97 19.39
N VAL A 212 7.17 -11.04 18.69
CA VAL A 212 7.04 -11.83 17.45
C VAL A 212 6.91 -11.01 16.17
N ILE A 213 6.66 -9.70 16.29
CA ILE A 213 6.41 -8.86 15.10
C ILE A 213 7.61 -8.78 14.17
N ASN A 214 8.83 -8.86 14.72
CA ASN A 214 10.04 -8.79 13.90
C ASN A 214 10.15 -9.99 12.93
N ASP A 215 9.87 -11.18 13.43
CA ASP A 215 9.93 -12.43 12.66
C ASP A 215 8.80 -12.48 11.63
N CYS A 216 7.61 -12.03 12.02
CA CYS A 216 6.50 -11.85 11.11
C CYS A 216 6.82 -10.87 9.97
N TRP A 217 7.46 -9.75 10.30
CA TRP A 217 7.87 -8.73 9.33
C TRP A 217 8.92 -9.25 8.35
N LEU A 218 9.96 -9.94 8.85
CA LEU A 218 10.98 -10.55 8.00
C LEU A 218 10.36 -11.57 7.02
N THR A 219 9.49 -12.44 7.53
CA THR A 219 8.78 -13.44 6.73
C THR A 219 7.93 -12.80 5.64
N ALA A 220 7.10 -11.81 6.00
CA ALA A 220 6.23 -11.14 5.05
C ALA A 220 7.02 -10.39 3.97
N ARG A 221 8.11 -9.73 4.36
CA ARG A 221 9.00 -9.02 3.44
C ARG A 221 9.70 -9.97 2.47
N GLN A 222 10.23 -11.09 2.97
CA GLN A 222 10.84 -12.14 2.12
C GLN A 222 9.83 -12.72 1.15
N HIS A 223 8.60 -13.00 1.60
CA HIS A 223 7.54 -13.55 0.77
C HIS A 223 7.12 -12.58 -0.34
N ALA A 224 6.99 -11.30 -0.03
CA ALA A 224 6.69 -10.27 -1.02
C ALA A 224 7.88 -9.97 -1.99
N ALA A 225 9.07 -10.54 -1.75
CA ALA A 225 10.29 -10.35 -2.53
C ALA A 225 10.70 -8.88 -2.71
N VAL A 226 10.62 -8.07 -1.62
CA VAL A 226 10.89 -6.61 -1.61
C VAL A 226 11.94 -6.19 -0.58
#